data_84fd2a707ebc8683da1c060bd56f8823
#
_entry.id   84fd2a707ebc8683da1c060bd56f8823
#
_cell.length_a   1.000
_cell.length_b   1.000
_cell.length_c   1.000
_cell.angle_alpha   90.00
_cell.angle_beta   90.00
_cell.angle_gamma   90.00
#
_symmetry.space_group_name_H-M   'P 1'
#
loop_
_entity.id
_entity.type
_entity.pdbx_description
1 polymer ?
#
loop_
_entity_poly.entity_id
_entity_poly.type
_entity_poly.pdbx_seq_one_letter_code
_entity_poly.pdbx_strand_id
1 'polypeptide(L)'
;MIHLTKIVAAILVLLAIALGGYAWMLSRQAPPAKAATAPVAAPAKAPVVMTYAVVVASKPLPAGQAISADAIRVERLPINPAGAFQETADAIGRVPVMDLGEGTPLLQGQLVSGLALRVAEGERAVAVKADELMGVGNKVQPGDFVDVFVMFKSDNKDVDRSQARLLLARKRVLAFGSASVDGLPPKGADGKAGTAQPQAQRAEAARTAVLAVAVDEINRLTVGESSGRLLLALRNPTDSAEPDPKLFAELPTALQPAPAKPGAPRRAPLEGLDKAQAGLTAVDFVSGGTTDNTRRANAVARNAPAGNAISRSGPPTARGGNEVEVIRGERSETMRY
;
A
#
# COMPACT_ATOMS: atom_id res chain seq x y z
N MET A 1 6.56 -122.53 -41.53
CA MET A 1 7.09 -121.18 -41.65
C MET A 1 6.13 -120.20 -42.34
N ILE A 2 5.08 -120.63 -42.99
CA ILE A 2 4.12 -119.77 -43.74
C ILE A 2 3.21 -118.88 -42.86
N HIS A 3 2.95 -119.31 -41.61
CA HIS A 3 2.04 -118.54 -40.79
C HIS A 3 2.72 -117.30 -40.09
N LEU A 4 4.04 -117.38 -39.86
CA LEU A 4 4.80 -116.27 -39.30
C LEU A 4 4.85 -115.10 -40.22
N THR A 5 5.09 -115.35 -41.55
CA THR A 5 5.13 -114.31 -42.55
C THR A 5 3.76 -113.61 -42.75
N LYS A 6 2.67 -114.32 -42.61
CA LYS A 6 1.30 -113.80 -42.70
C LYS A 6 1.03 -112.85 -41.46
N ILE A 7 1.49 -113.24 -40.29
CA ILE A 7 1.31 -112.45 -39.09
C ILE A 7 2.12 -111.21 -39.15
N VAL A 8 3.41 -111.25 -39.68
CA VAL A 8 4.23 -110.08 -39.83
C VAL A 8 3.66 -109.13 -40.86
N ALA A 9 3.14 -109.72 -41.99
CA ALA A 9 2.46 -108.89 -43.00
C ALA A 9 1.20 -108.19 -42.47
N ALA A 10 0.40 -108.86 -41.66
CA ALA A 10 -0.80 -108.30 -41.02
C ALA A 10 -0.45 -107.19 -40.02
N ILE A 11 0.63 -107.36 -39.27
CA ILE A 11 1.12 -106.28 -38.33
C ILE A 11 1.62 -105.09 -39.11
N LEU A 12 2.35 -105.30 -40.22
CA LEU A 12 2.83 -104.17 -41.03
C LEU A 12 1.69 -103.36 -41.68
N VAL A 13 0.65 -104.08 -42.15
CA VAL A 13 -0.54 -103.42 -42.69
C VAL A 13 -1.31 -102.62 -41.59
N LEU A 14 -1.45 -103.22 -40.45
CA LEU A 14 -2.06 -102.45 -39.32
C LEU A 14 -1.23 -101.24 -38.91
N LEU A 15 0.11 -101.39 -38.92
CA LEU A 15 1.00 -100.24 -38.60
C LEU A 15 0.90 -99.18 -39.68
N ALA A 16 0.82 -99.55 -40.96
CA ALA A 16 0.66 -98.64 -42.08
C ALA A 16 -0.70 -97.87 -41.96
N ILE A 17 -1.78 -98.56 -41.61
CA ILE A 17 -3.08 -97.93 -41.40
C ILE A 17 -3.06 -97.00 -40.21
N ALA A 18 -2.40 -97.38 -39.11
CA ALA A 18 -2.28 -96.55 -37.93
C ALA A 18 -1.47 -95.30 -38.22
N LEU A 19 -0.33 -95.43 -38.92
CA LEU A 19 0.50 -94.28 -39.35
C LEU A 19 -0.21 -93.40 -40.35
N GLY A 20 -0.94 -94.00 -41.32
CA GLY A 20 -1.75 -93.20 -42.26
C GLY A 20 -2.89 -92.46 -41.58
N GLY A 21 -3.56 -93.09 -40.66
CA GLY A 21 -4.59 -92.44 -39.77
C GLY A 21 -4.04 -91.33 -38.91
N TYR A 22 -2.85 -91.56 -38.35
CA TYR A 22 -2.19 -90.56 -37.57
C TYR A 22 -1.71 -89.30 -38.39
N ALA A 23 -1.17 -89.61 -39.60
CA ALA A 23 -0.77 -88.54 -40.53
C ALA A 23 -2.00 -87.74 -41.02
N TRP A 24 -3.13 -88.43 -41.27
CA TRP A 24 -4.37 -87.78 -41.66
C TRP A 24 -4.97 -86.95 -40.52
N MET A 25 -4.86 -87.43 -39.28
CA MET A 25 -5.27 -86.65 -38.09
C MET A 25 -4.38 -85.38 -37.86
N LEU A 26 -3.06 -85.52 -38.10
CA LEU A 26 -2.15 -84.36 -38.09
C LEU A 26 -2.45 -83.38 -39.22
N SER A 27 -2.81 -83.84 -40.41
CA SER A 27 -3.18 -83.03 -41.56
C SER A 27 -4.47 -82.25 -41.37
N ARG A 28 -5.34 -82.71 -40.42
CA ARG A 28 -6.56 -82.00 -40.03
C ARG A 28 -6.37 -81.00 -38.89
N GLN A 29 -5.18 -80.98 -38.26
CA GLN A 29 -4.87 -79.90 -37.40
C GLN A 29 -4.76 -78.66 -38.30
N ALA A 30 -5.67 -77.75 -38.10
CA ALA A 30 -5.62 -76.41 -38.76
C ALA A 30 -4.20 -75.87 -38.64
N PRO A 31 -3.59 -75.38 -39.78
CA PRO A 31 -2.30 -74.69 -39.66
C PRO A 31 -2.40 -73.70 -38.52
N PRO A 32 -1.35 -73.56 -37.69
CA PRO A 32 -1.34 -72.52 -36.65
C PRO A 32 -1.72 -71.22 -37.37
N ALA A 33 -2.83 -70.65 -36.97
CA ALA A 33 -3.25 -69.35 -37.46
C ALA A 33 -1.99 -68.49 -37.48
N LYS A 34 -1.49 -68.06 -38.65
CA LYS A 34 -0.49 -67.01 -38.72
C LYS A 34 -0.94 -66.00 -37.67
N ALA A 35 -0.09 -65.80 -36.65
CA ALA A 35 -0.34 -64.79 -35.69
C ALA A 35 -0.81 -63.58 -36.50
N ALA A 36 -2.10 -63.29 -36.44
CA ALA A 36 -2.63 -62.02 -36.92
C ALA A 36 -1.73 -61.02 -36.35
N THR A 37 -0.93 -60.34 -37.17
CA THR A 37 -0.21 -59.14 -36.75
C THR A 37 -1.28 -58.35 -36.03
N ALA A 38 -1.24 -58.35 -34.70
CA ALA A 38 -2.13 -57.52 -33.89
C ALA A 38 -2.09 -56.17 -34.57
N PRO A 39 -3.20 -55.56 -34.94
CA PRO A 39 -3.17 -54.23 -35.48
C PRO A 39 -2.31 -53.47 -34.46
N VAL A 40 -1.16 -52.92 -34.95
CA VAL A 40 -0.33 -52.00 -34.14
C VAL A 40 -1.36 -51.08 -33.54
N ALA A 41 -1.63 -51.23 -32.25
CA ALA A 41 -2.55 -50.40 -31.53
C ALA A 41 -2.08 -48.98 -31.89
N ALA A 42 -2.90 -48.28 -32.65
CA ALA A 42 -2.64 -46.85 -32.92
C ALA A 42 -2.24 -46.28 -31.55
N PRO A 43 -1.12 -45.53 -31.45
CA PRO A 43 -0.62 -45.07 -30.17
C PRO A 43 -1.85 -44.55 -29.43
N ALA A 44 -2.21 -45.22 -28.35
CA ALA A 44 -3.31 -44.79 -27.51
C ALA A 44 -3.07 -43.30 -27.29
N LYS A 45 -3.98 -42.45 -27.81
CA LYS A 45 -3.89 -41.02 -27.57
C LYS A 45 -3.62 -40.90 -26.10
N ALA A 46 -2.40 -40.50 -25.73
CA ALA A 46 -2.03 -40.23 -24.34
C ALA A 46 -3.18 -39.38 -23.78
N PRO A 47 -3.71 -39.69 -22.61
CA PRO A 47 -4.79 -38.92 -22.04
C PRO A 47 -4.40 -37.46 -22.18
N VAL A 48 -5.25 -36.63 -22.82
CA VAL A 48 -5.02 -35.21 -22.98
C VAL A 48 -5.04 -34.67 -21.57
N VAL A 49 -3.88 -34.59 -20.91
CA VAL A 49 -3.74 -33.95 -19.60
C VAL A 49 -4.04 -32.49 -19.88
N MET A 50 -5.20 -32.04 -19.43
CA MET A 50 -5.52 -30.61 -19.44
C MET A 50 -4.46 -29.88 -18.62
N THR A 51 -3.72 -29.00 -19.26
CA THR A 51 -2.71 -28.17 -18.61
C THR A 51 -3.17 -26.72 -18.64
N TYR A 52 -2.91 -26.02 -17.57
CA TYR A 52 -3.27 -24.62 -17.36
C TYR A 52 -2.01 -23.77 -17.42
N ALA A 53 -2.07 -22.62 -18.11
CA ALA A 53 -1.02 -21.64 -18.10
C ALA A 53 -1.00 -20.95 -16.72
N VAL A 54 0.11 -21.02 -16.01
CA VAL A 54 0.30 -20.45 -14.68
C VAL A 54 1.63 -19.73 -14.62
N VAL A 55 1.65 -18.52 -14.08
CA VAL A 55 2.89 -17.77 -13.85
C VAL A 55 3.61 -18.39 -12.66
N VAL A 56 4.89 -18.74 -12.86
CA VAL A 56 5.77 -19.30 -11.84
C VAL A 56 7.03 -18.45 -11.69
N ALA A 57 7.63 -18.47 -10.52
CA ALA A 57 8.91 -17.83 -10.26
C ALA A 57 10.03 -18.55 -11.04
N SER A 58 10.81 -17.82 -11.84
CA SER A 58 12.02 -18.33 -12.53
C SER A 58 13.27 -18.23 -11.65
N LYS A 59 13.21 -17.39 -10.63
CA LYS A 59 14.24 -17.11 -9.66
C LYS A 59 13.58 -16.92 -8.27
N PRO A 60 14.31 -17.06 -7.18
CA PRO A 60 13.80 -16.70 -5.86
C PRO A 60 13.32 -15.24 -5.83
N LEU A 61 12.11 -15.02 -5.33
CA LEU A 61 11.50 -13.70 -5.20
C LEU A 61 11.45 -13.34 -3.71
N PRO A 62 12.32 -12.43 -3.24
CA PRO A 62 12.31 -12.02 -1.85
C PRO A 62 11.10 -11.15 -1.52
N ALA A 63 10.61 -11.26 -0.29
CA ALA A 63 9.55 -10.41 0.22
C ALA A 63 9.94 -8.93 0.16
N GLY A 64 8.97 -8.08 -0.16
CA GLY A 64 9.17 -6.62 -0.19
C GLY A 64 9.86 -6.07 -1.43
N GLN A 65 10.27 -6.89 -2.40
CA GLN A 65 10.88 -6.44 -3.66
C GLN A 65 9.90 -6.59 -4.83
N ALA A 66 9.89 -5.60 -5.72
CA ALA A 66 9.05 -5.66 -6.91
C ALA A 66 9.52 -6.75 -7.87
N ILE A 67 8.58 -7.55 -8.37
CA ILE A 67 8.82 -8.63 -9.33
C ILE A 67 9.25 -8.05 -10.67
N SER A 68 10.42 -8.40 -11.14
CA SER A 68 10.93 -8.04 -12.47
C SER A 68 10.45 -9.05 -13.52
N ALA A 69 10.38 -8.63 -14.79
CA ALA A 69 9.91 -9.45 -15.89
C ALA A 69 10.77 -10.72 -16.13
N ASP A 70 12.06 -10.66 -15.83
CA ASP A 70 13.03 -11.76 -15.98
C ASP A 70 12.97 -12.78 -14.83
N ALA A 71 12.27 -12.43 -13.75
CA ALA A 71 12.15 -13.27 -12.56
C ALA A 71 10.94 -14.22 -12.59
N ILE A 72 10.09 -14.12 -13.59
CA ILE A 72 8.88 -14.94 -13.74
C ILE A 72 8.73 -15.49 -15.17
N ARG A 73 8.05 -16.62 -15.29
CA ARG A 73 7.70 -17.24 -16.57
C ARG A 73 6.31 -17.88 -16.53
N VAL A 74 5.71 -18.09 -17.69
CA VAL A 74 4.49 -18.90 -17.79
C VAL A 74 4.88 -20.36 -17.96
N GLU A 75 4.33 -21.23 -17.13
CA GLU A 75 4.51 -22.68 -17.20
C GLU A 75 3.16 -23.39 -17.29
N ARG A 76 3.12 -24.53 -17.98
CA ARG A 76 1.90 -25.33 -18.08
C ARG A 76 1.86 -26.37 -16.98
N LEU A 77 0.96 -26.18 -16.04
CA LEU A 77 0.76 -27.09 -14.91
C LEU A 77 -0.48 -27.96 -15.10
N PRO A 78 -0.48 -29.21 -14.60
CA PRO A 78 -1.64 -30.10 -14.67
C PRO A 78 -2.78 -29.68 -13.73
N ILE A 79 -2.52 -28.71 -12.86
CA ILE A 79 -3.49 -28.12 -11.91
C ILE A 79 -3.55 -26.62 -12.13
N ASN A 80 -4.73 -26.02 -11.89
CA ASN A 80 -4.93 -24.58 -11.86
C ASN A 80 -5.18 -24.15 -10.41
N PRO A 81 -4.15 -23.68 -9.68
CA PRO A 81 -4.34 -23.18 -8.32
C PRO A 81 -5.30 -21.99 -8.30
N ALA A 82 -6.19 -21.94 -7.34
CA ALA A 82 -7.12 -20.82 -7.18
C ALA A 82 -6.35 -19.51 -6.96
N GLY A 83 -6.67 -18.48 -7.73
CA GLY A 83 -6.00 -17.18 -7.68
C GLY A 83 -4.62 -17.14 -8.32
N ALA A 84 -4.23 -18.14 -9.12
CA ALA A 84 -3.00 -18.12 -9.88
C ALA A 84 -3.06 -17.09 -11.01
N PHE A 85 -1.94 -16.39 -11.24
CA PHE A 85 -1.77 -15.51 -12.40
C PHE A 85 -1.57 -16.36 -13.66
N GLN A 86 -2.21 -15.98 -14.75
CA GLN A 86 -2.10 -16.65 -16.05
C GLN A 86 -1.17 -15.90 -17.01
N GLU A 87 -1.05 -14.59 -16.83
CA GLU A 87 -0.23 -13.69 -17.63
C GLU A 87 0.84 -13.02 -16.77
N THR A 88 2.06 -12.94 -17.28
CA THR A 88 3.19 -12.30 -16.57
C THR A 88 2.95 -10.81 -16.35
N ALA A 89 2.25 -10.15 -17.30
CA ALA A 89 1.95 -8.71 -17.21
C ALA A 89 1.20 -8.34 -15.92
N ASP A 90 0.34 -9.22 -15.42
CA ASP A 90 -0.44 -8.97 -14.20
C ASP A 90 0.37 -9.11 -12.92
N ALA A 91 1.52 -9.77 -12.98
CA ALA A 91 2.40 -10.03 -11.84
C ALA A 91 3.63 -9.11 -11.80
N ILE A 92 4.06 -8.57 -12.96
CA ILE A 92 5.21 -7.65 -13.03
C ILE A 92 4.95 -6.39 -12.21
N GLY A 93 5.97 -5.97 -11.44
CA GLY A 93 5.90 -4.79 -10.59
C GLY A 93 5.14 -4.97 -9.28
N ARG A 94 4.46 -6.13 -9.08
CA ARG A 94 3.88 -6.46 -7.78
C ARG A 94 4.94 -6.90 -6.78
N VAL A 95 4.61 -6.84 -5.51
CA VAL A 95 5.54 -7.11 -4.41
C VAL A 95 5.07 -8.33 -3.64
N PRO A 96 5.90 -9.38 -3.47
CA PRO A 96 5.59 -10.53 -2.63
C PRO A 96 5.51 -10.13 -1.14
N VAL A 97 4.56 -10.71 -0.40
CA VAL A 97 4.44 -10.54 1.06
C VAL A 97 5.33 -11.50 1.84
N MET A 98 5.83 -12.55 1.16
CA MET A 98 6.73 -13.57 1.70
C MET A 98 7.74 -13.98 0.63
N ASP A 99 8.84 -14.59 1.05
CA ASP A 99 9.81 -15.15 0.12
C ASP A 99 9.19 -16.29 -0.69
N LEU A 100 9.29 -16.22 -2.02
CA LEU A 100 8.83 -17.26 -2.93
C LEU A 100 10.04 -17.92 -3.59
N GLY A 101 10.14 -19.25 -3.47
CA GLY A 101 11.19 -20.03 -4.10
C GLY A 101 11.01 -20.15 -5.62
N GLU A 102 12.07 -20.51 -6.32
CA GLU A 102 12.02 -20.86 -7.75
C GLU A 102 11.02 -21.98 -8.01
N GLY A 103 10.26 -21.88 -9.11
CA GLY A 103 9.21 -22.85 -9.48
C GLY A 103 7.88 -22.66 -8.73
N THR A 104 7.81 -21.74 -7.78
CA THR A 104 6.56 -21.50 -7.02
C THR A 104 5.53 -20.80 -7.91
N PRO A 105 4.29 -21.32 -8.02
CA PRO A 105 3.19 -20.61 -8.67
C PRO A 105 2.87 -19.30 -7.95
N LEU A 106 2.73 -18.23 -8.72
CA LEU A 106 2.34 -16.93 -8.19
C LEU A 106 0.83 -16.87 -7.99
N LEU A 107 0.41 -16.63 -6.74
CA LEU A 107 -0.99 -16.50 -6.35
C LEU A 107 -1.28 -15.07 -5.89
N GLN A 108 -2.50 -14.60 -6.13
CA GLN A 108 -2.94 -13.26 -5.72
C GLN A 108 -2.74 -13.01 -4.21
N GLY A 109 -3.02 -14.02 -3.37
CA GLY A 109 -2.85 -13.92 -1.92
C GLY A 109 -1.40 -13.87 -1.42
N GLN A 110 -0.42 -14.14 -2.28
CA GLN A 110 1.01 -14.06 -1.95
C GLN A 110 1.62 -12.70 -2.28
N LEU A 111 0.88 -11.86 -2.99
CA LEU A 111 1.35 -10.54 -3.41
C LEU A 111 0.60 -9.44 -2.64
N VAL A 112 1.30 -8.34 -2.41
CA VAL A 112 0.69 -7.13 -1.84
C VAL A 112 -0.51 -6.75 -2.69
N SER A 113 -1.63 -6.50 -2.06
CA SER A 113 -2.89 -6.14 -2.70
C SER A 113 -3.51 -4.92 -2.03
N GLY A 114 -4.52 -4.37 -2.66
CA GLY A 114 -5.29 -3.27 -2.10
C GLY A 114 -4.61 -1.91 -2.20
N LEU A 115 -4.93 -1.02 -1.27
CA LEU A 115 -4.53 0.40 -1.30
C LEU A 115 -3.03 0.62 -1.32
N ALA A 116 -2.23 -0.28 -0.72
CA ALA A 116 -0.77 -0.14 -0.67
C ALA A 116 -0.13 -0.03 -2.06
N LEU A 117 -0.68 -0.72 -3.07
CA LEU A 117 -0.23 -0.64 -4.47
C LEU A 117 -0.59 0.68 -5.17
N ARG A 118 -1.49 1.44 -4.58
CA ARG A 118 -2.02 2.70 -5.14
C ARG A 118 -1.39 3.93 -4.50
N VAL A 119 -0.56 3.73 -3.47
CA VAL A 119 0.18 4.80 -2.79
C VAL A 119 1.53 4.96 -3.49
N ALA A 120 1.88 6.18 -3.86
CA ALA A 120 3.17 6.47 -4.48
C ALA A 120 4.32 6.45 -3.44
N GLU A 121 5.55 6.34 -3.92
CA GLU A 121 6.72 6.47 -3.05
C GLU A 121 6.73 7.85 -2.37
N GLY A 122 7.05 7.89 -1.09
CA GLY A 122 7.01 9.12 -0.28
C GLY A 122 5.62 9.48 0.25
N GLU A 123 4.54 8.85 -0.25
CA GLU A 123 3.17 9.05 0.23
C GLU A 123 2.76 7.96 1.24
N ARG A 124 1.68 8.22 1.95
CA ARG A 124 0.99 7.28 2.84
C ARG A 124 -0.52 7.40 2.64
N ALA A 125 -1.23 6.29 2.76
CA ALA A 125 -2.69 6.28 2.83
C ALA A 125 -3.10 6.66 4.26
N VAL A 126 -3.73 7.81 4.42
CA VAL A 126 -4.17 8.33 5.72
C VAL A 126 -5.69 8.43 5.73
N ALA A 127 -6.30 7.78 6.72
CA ALA A 127 -7.74 7.85 6.92
C ALA A 127 -8.07 9.09 7.74
N VAL A 128 -9.03 9.86 7.26
CA VAL A 128 -9.61 11.02 7.98
C VAL A 128 -11.11 10.81 8.15
N LYS A 129 -11.63 11.33 9.25
CA LYS A 129 -13.07 11.28 9.50
C LYS A 129 -13.80 12.14 8.47
N ALA A 130 -14.79 11.56 7.80
CA ALA A 130 -15.60 12.24 6.81
C ALA A 130 -17.07 12.31 7.24
N ASP A 131 -17.74 13.39 6.88
CA ASP A 131 -19.19 13.53 6.94
C ASP A 131 -19.74 13.94 5.56
N GLU A 132 -21.05 14.02 5.43
CA GLU A 132 -21.71 14.36 4.17
C GLU A 132 -21.27 15.74 3.61
N LEU A 133 -21.09 16.73 4.49
CA LEU A 133 -20.61 18.06 4.11
C LEU A 133 -19.16 18.03 3.65
N MET A 134 -18.33 17.21 4.32
CA MET A 134 -16.91 17.04 4.00
C MET A 134 -16.71 16.39 2.63
N GLY A 135 -17.61 15.48 2.25
CA GLY A 135 -17.57 14.77 0.98
C GLY A 135 -18.25 15.49 -0.18
N VAL A 136 -18.48 16.82 -0.10
CA VAL A 136 -19.17 17.60 -1.13
C VAL A 136 -20.52 16.96 -1.49
N GLY A 137 -21.33 16.64 -0.46
CA GLY A 137 -22.60 15.92 -0.65
C GLY A 137 -22.42 14.50 -1.19
N ASN A 138 -21.41 13.77 -0.74
CA ASN A 138 -21.05 12.42 -1.21
C ASN A 138 -20.70 12.34 -2.72
N LYS A 139 -20.21 13.44 -3.30
CA LYS A 139 -19.79 13.47 -4.72
C LYS A 139 -18.33 13.13 -4.92
N VAL A 140 -17.53 13.17 -3.87
CA VAL A 140 -16.11 12.75 -3.92
C VAL A 140 -16.02 11.26 -4.25
N GLN A 141 -15.19 10.90 -5.20
CA GLN A 141 -14.98 9.54 -5.65
C GLN A 141 -13.49 9.13 -5.51
N PRO A 142 -13.21 7.84 -5.33
CA PRO A 142 -11.84 7.35 -5.42
C PRO A 142 -11.20 7.73 -6.76
N GLY A 143 -9.99 8.31 -6.69
CA GLY A 143 -9.25 8.83 -7.83
C GLY A 143 -9.36 10.34 -8.02
N ASP A 144 -10.30 11.01 -7.37
CA ASP A 144 -10.43 12.46 -7.40
C ASP A 144 -9.28 13.16 -6.68
N PHE A 145 -9.06 14.43 -7.04
CA PHE A 145 -8.18 15.34 -6.30
C PHE A 145 -9.00 16.31 -5.47
N VAL A 146 -8.55 16.50 -4.23
CA VAL A 146 -9.18 17.42 -3.27
C VAL A 146 -8.16 18.32 -2.62
N ASP A 147 -8.60 19.51 -2.26
CA ASP A 147 -7.91 20.38 -1.32
C ASP A 147 -8.53 20.19 0.07
N VAL A 148 -7.67 20.04 1.07
CA VAL A 148 -8.09 19.88 2.46
C VAL A 148 -7.99 21.22 3.16
N PHE A 149 -9.11 21.73 3.66
CA PHE A 149 -9.18 22.93 4.50
C PHE A 149 -9.40 22.53 5.96
N VAL A 150 -8.90 23.33 6.87
CA VAL A 150 -9.19 23.21 8.29
C VAL A 150 -9.88 24.47 8.78
N MET A 151 -10.94 24.28 9.55
CA MET A 151 -11.69 25.35 10.21
C MET A 151 -11.54 25.25 11.73
N PHE A 152 -10.98 26.27 12.33
CA PHE A 152 -10.90 26.45 13.78
C PHE A 152 -12.02 27.34 14.26
N LYS A 153 -12.68 26.94 15.34
CA LYS A 153 -13.63 27.79 16.04
C LYS A 153 -12.91 28.47 17.19
N SER A 154 -13.21 29.74 17.43
CA SER A 154 -12.72 30.46 18.61
C SER A 154 -13.22 29.78 19.88
N ASP A 155 -12.31 29.51 20.81
CA ASP A 155 -12.58 28.92 22.13
C ASP A 155 -12.08 29.82 23.27
N ASN A 156 -11.52 31.00 22.92
CA ASN A 156 -10.93 31.98 23.83
C ASN A 156 -9.75 31.44 24.66
N LYS A 157 -9.19 30.30 24.29
CA LYS A 157 -8.01 29.69 24.91
C LYS A 157 -6.86 29.58 23.94
N ASP A 158 -7.02 28.70 22.97
CA ASP A 158 -5.99 28.40 21.97
C ASP A 158 -6.29 29.09 20.64
N VAL A 159 -7.55 29.42 20.38
CA VAL A 159 -8.04 30.04 19.12
C VAL A 159 -8.69 31.39 19.44
N ASP A 160 -7.98 32.50 19.25
CA ASP A 160 -8.50 33.83 19.47
C ASP A 160 -9.66 34.21 18.54
N ARG A 161 -9.61 33.74 17.28
CA ARG A 161 -10.60 34.03 16.26
C ARG A 161 -10.90 32.80 15.43
N SER A 162 -12.18 32.60 15.12
CA SER A 162 -12.56 31.56 14.13
C SER A 162 -11.88 31.83 12.80
N GLN A 163 -11.25 30.84 12.22
CA GLN A 163 -10.50 30.95 10.96
C GLN A 163 -10.61 29.67 10.15
N ALA A 164 -10.56 29.81 8.84
CA ALA A 164 -10.42 28.69 7.92
C ALA A 164 -9.20 28.92 7.05
N ARG A 165 -8.42 27.87 6.81
CA ARG A 165 -7.24 27.93 5.96
C ARG A 165 -7.00 26.63 5.21
N LEU A 166 -6.33 26.74 4.08
CA LEU A 166 -5.86 25.57 3.34
C LEU A 166 -4.83 24.82 4.20
N LEU A 167 -5.08 23.54 4.39
CA LEU A 167 -4.23 22.64 5.14
C LEU A 167 -3.27 21.89 4.23
N LEU A 168 -3.84 21.20 3.23
CA LEU A 168 -3.11 20.44 2.22
C LEU A 168 -3.73 20.71 0.86
N ALA A 169 -2.89 20.95 -0.15
CA ALA A 169 -3.34 21.12 -1.53
C ALA A 169 -3.24 19.80 -2.31
N ARG A 170 -4.15 19.59 -3.25
CA ARG A 170 -4.10 18.56 -4.29
C ARG A 170 -3.80 17.15 -3.76
N LYS A 171 -4.59 16.66 -2.82
CA LYS A 171 -4.49 15.29 -2.31
C LYS A 171 -5.40 14.36 -3.09
N ARG A 172 -4.88 13.19 -3.48
CA ARG A 172 -5.65 12.18 -4.19
C ARG A 172 -6.46 11.35 -3.20
N VAL A 173 -7.74 11.16 -3.52
CA VAL A 173 -8.64 10.31 -2.76
C VAL A 173 -8.41 8.85 -3.17
N LEU A 174 -8.05 8.01 -2.22
CA LEU A 174 -7.85 6.57 -2.42
C LEU A 174 -9.12 5.79 -2.13
N ALA A 175 -9.89 6.20 -1.12
CA ALA A 175 -11.17 5.60 -0.78
C ALA A 175 -12.10 6.65 -0.15
N PHE A 176 -13.40 6.48 -0.34
CA PHE A 176 -14.44 7.29 0.26
C PHE A 176 -15.64 6.41 0.63
N GLY A 177 -15.91 6.28 1.92
CA GLY A 177 -16.89 5.33 2.43
C GLY A 177 -16.51 3.88 2.06
N SER A 178 -17.41 3.21 1.36
CA SER A 178 -17.20 1.83 0.87
C SER A 178 -16.49 1.75 -0.48
N ALA A 179 -16.33 2.86 -1.21
CA ALA A 179 -15.67 2.89 -2.51
C ALA A 179 -14.16 3.10 -2.37
N SER A 180 -13.35 2.37 -3.15
CA SER A 180 -11.89 2.43 -3.10
C SER A 180 -11.28 2.27 -4.49
N VAL A 181 -10.09 2.86 -4.73
CA VAL A 181 -9.35 2.76 -5.99
C VAL A 181 -8.82 1.34 -6.27
N ASP A 182 -8.69 0.49 -5.28
CA ASP A 182 -8.27 -0.90 -5.46
C ASP A 182 -9.40 -1.80 -6.00
N GLY A 183 -10.65 -1.39 -5.85
CA GLY A 183 -11.81 -2.02 -6.47
C GLY A 183 -12.10 -1.55 -7.90
N LEU A 184 -11.39 -0.55 -8.41
CA LEU A 184 -11.55 -0.09 -9.79
C LEU A 184 -10.77 -1.00 -10.75
N PRO A 185 -11.33 -1.34 -11.95
CA PRO A 185 -10.60 -2.09 -12.95
C PRO A 185 -9.33 -1.33 -13.36
N PRO A 186 -8.20 -2.00 -13.66
CA PRO A 186 -6.99 -1.35 -14.12
C PRO A 186 -7.27 -0.58 -15.41
N LYS A 187 -6.71 0.64 -15.51
CA LYS A 187 -6.86 1.51 -16.68
C LYS A 187 -6.22 0.83 -17.89
N GLY A 188 -7.04 0.27 -18.79
CA GLY A 188 -6.57 -0.43 -19.99
C GLY A 188 -7.15 -1.83 -20.20
N ALA A 189 -7.96 -2.36 -19.29
CA ALA A 189 -8.70 -3.60 -19.54
C ALA A 189 -9.90 -3.29 -20.42
N ASP A 190 -9.74 -3.54 -21.72
CA ASP A 190 -10.85 -3.46 -22.69
C ASP A 190 -11.99 -4.38 -22.26
N GLY A 191 -13.09 -3.77 -21.81
CA GLY A 191 -14.43 -4.22 -22.09
C GLY A 191 -14.89 -5.59 -21.60
N LYS A 192 -14.63 -6.01 -20.35
CA LYS A 192 -15.61 -6.82 -19.62
C LYS A 192 -15.82 -6.21 -18.25
N ALA A 193 -16.86 -5.40 -18.17
CA ALA A 193 -17.41 -4.88 -16.91
C ALA A 193 -17.65 -6.08 -15.97
N GLY A 194 -16.76 -6.24 -15.00
CA GLY A 194 -17.09 -6.97 -13.79
C GLY A 194 -18.34 -6.29 -13.24
N THR A 195 -19.35 -7.07 -12.92
CA THR A 195 -20.66 -6.67 -12.41
C THR A 195 -20.52 -5.48 -11.48
N ALA A 196 -20.92 -4.31 -11.97
CA ALA A 196 -21.02 -3.10 -11.19
C ALA A 196 -21.85 -3.41 -9.95
N GLN A 197 -21.25 -3.33 -8.77
CA GLN A 197 -22.01 -3.38 -7.53
C GLN A 197 -23.09 -2.30 -7.58
N PRO A 198 -24.34 -2.62 -7.24
CA PRO A 198 -25.45 -1.70 -7.39
C PRO A 198 -25.18 -0.39 -6.67
N GLN A 199 -25.52 0.72 -7.31
CA GLN A 199 -25.42 2.09 -6.78
C GLN A 199 -26.09 2.28 -5.40
N ALA A 200 -26.92 1.33 -4.96
CA ALA A 200 -27.59 1.36 -3.67
C ALA A 200 -26.64 1.29 -2.46
N GLN A 201 -25.44 0.66 -2.58
CA GLN A 201 -24.45 0.63 -1.50
C GLN A 201 -23.66 1.96 -1.35
N ARG A 202 -23.76 2.87 -2.32
CA ARG A 202 -23.16 4.22 -2.25
C ARG A 202 -23.92 5.20 -1.35
N ALA A 203 -25.12 4.85 -0.94
CA ALA A 203 -25.98 5.70 -0.13
C ALA A 203 -25.70 5.60 1.39
N GLU A 204 -24.83 4.70 1.81
CA GLU A 204 -24.39 4.69 3.21
C GLU A 204 -23.49 5.90 3.43
N ALA A 205 -23.89 6.78 4.37
CA ALA A 205 -23.18 8.01 4.67
C ALA A 205 -21.69 7.68 4.91
N ALA A 206 -20.82 8.17 4.03
CA ALA A 206 -19.40 7.93 4.13
C ALA A 206 -18.88 8.53 5.44
N ARG A 207 -18.28 7.70 6.28
CA ARG A 207 -17.73 8.13 7.59
C ARG A 207 -16.23 8.30 7.55
N THR A 208 -15.59 7.88 6.47
CA THR A 208 -14.14 7.85 6.34
C THR A 208 -13.73 8.17 4.91
N ALA A 209 -12.78 9.07 4.75
CA ALA A 209 -12.04 9.28 3.52
C ALA A 209 -10.60 8.83 3.70
N VAL A 210 -10.01 8.17 2.70
CA VAL A 210 -8.60 7.81 2.69
C VAL A 210 -7.89 8.64 1.63
N LEU A 211 -6.89 9.40 2.05
CA LEU A 211 -6.13 10.31 1.20
C LEU A 211 -4.70 9.81 1.03
N ALA A 212 -4.13 10.02 -0.15
CA ALA A 212 -2.69 9.91 -0.37
C ALA A 212 -2.02 11.19 0.10
N VAL A 213 -1.18 11.10 1.14
CA VAL A 213 -0.55 12.24 1.81
C VAL A 213 0.94 12.02 1.88
N ALA A 214 1.72 13.04 1.52
CA ALA A 214 3.17 13.03 1.67
C ALA A 214 3.54 12.86 3.16
N VAL A 215 4.61 12.11 3.43
CA VAL A 215 4.95 11.70 4.80
C VAL A 215 5.20 12.88 5.74
N ASP A 216 5.77 13.97 5.23
CA ASP A 216 6.05 15.20 5.97
C ASP A 216 4.81 16.07 6.25
N GLU A 217 3.71 15.81 5.54
CA GLU A 217 2.43 16.52 5.72
C GLU A 217 1.48 15.81 6.70
N ILE A 218 1.76 14.55 7.05
CA ILE A 218 0.87 13.75 7.92
C ILE A 218 0.66 14.42 9.28
N ASN A 219 1.71 14.97 9.88
CA ASN A 219 1.60 15.67 11.15
C ASN A 219 0.63 16.85 11.09
N ARG A 220 0.71 17.62 9.99
CA ARG A 220 -0.19 18.75 9.76
C ARG A 220 -1.64 18.29 9.63
N LEU A 221 -1.87 17.18 8.92
CA LEU A 221 -3.21 16.60 8.77
C LEU A 221 -3.76 16.10 10.10
N THR A 222 -2.96 15.34 10.86
CA THR A 222 -3.36 14.76 12.16
C THR A 222 -3.66 15.83 13.20
N VAL A 223 -2.79 16.85 13.30
CA VAL A 223 -3.02 17.97 14.21
C VAL A 223 -4.24 18.79 13.76
N GLY A 224 -4.40 19.00 12.45
CA GLY A 224 -5.56 19.70 11.89
C GLY A 224 -6.88 19.00 12.19
N GLU A 225 -6.93 17.67 12.08
CA GLU A 225 -8.11 16.85 12.39
C GLU A 225 -8.46 16.91 13.88
N SER A 226 -7.44 16.88 14.77
CA SER A 226 -7.64 16.92 16.21
C SER A 226 -8.02 18.30 16.74
N SER A 227 -7.53 19.38 16.10
CA SER A 227 -7.70 20.77 16.58
C SER A 227 -8.83 21.52 15.91
N GLY A 228 -9.39 21.02 14.79
CA GLY A 228 -10.40 21.71 14.02
C GLY A 228 -11.31 20.76 13.26
N ARG A 229 -12.19 21.35 12.44
CA ARG A 229 -13.02 20.60 11.51
C ARG A 229 -12.38 20.65 10.13
N LEU A 230 -12.19 19.49 9.51
CA LEU A 230 -11.73 19.38 8.13
C LEU A 230 -12.88 19.58 7.15
N LEU A 231 -12.54 20.08 5.97
CA LEU A 231 -13.43 20.20 4.82
C LEU A 231 -12.64 19.80 3.58
N LEU A 232 -13.21 18.94 2.74
CA LEU A 232 -12.66 18.59 1.43
C LEU A 232 -13.31 19.45 0.36
N ALA A 233 -12.49 20.10 -0.46
CA ALA A 233 -12.96 20.81 -1.65
C ALA A 233 -12.52 20.02 -2.88
N LEU A 234 -13.49 19.61 -3.71
CA LEU A 234 -13.21 18.88 -4.95
C LEU A 234 -12.46 19.78 -5.91
N ARG A 235 -11.38 19.28 -6.47
CA ARG A 235 -10.47 20.02 -7.34
C ARG A 235 -10.50 19.48 -8.76
N ASN A 236 -10.36 20.35 -9.74
CA ASN A 236 -10.18 19.94 -11.12
C ASN A 236 -8.88 19.11 -11.24
N PRO A 237 -8.91 17.90 -11.81
CA PRO A 237 -7.72 17.04 -11.92
C PRO A 237 -6.58 17.67 -12.74
N THR A 238 -6.88 18.60 -13.66
CA THR A 238 -5.85 19.31 -14.46
C THR A 238 -5.24 20.52 -13.76
N ASP A 239 -5.85 20.96 -12.64
CA ASP A 239 -5.29 22.07 -11.85
C ASP A 239 -4.12 21.58 -11.02
N SER A 240 -2.92 22.09 -11.32
CA SER A 240 -1.66 21.79 -10.65
C SER A 240 -1.15 22.91 -9.75
N ALA A 241 -1.95 23.99 -9.55
CA ALA A 241 -1.51 25.11 -8.72
C ALA A 241 -1.26 24.67 -7.26
N GLU A 242 -0.14 25.06 -6.71
CA GLU A 242 0.23 24.80 -5.31
C GLU A 242 0.61 26.12 -4.63
N PRO A 243 0.36 26.24 -3.31
CA PRO A 243 0.81 27.40 -2.55
C PRO A 243 2.33 27.50 -2.56
N ASP A 244 2.87 28.72 -2.67
CA ASP A 244 4.31 28.94 -2.52
C ASP A 244 4.71 28.70 -1.05
N PRO A 245 5.57 27.69 -0.77
CA PRO A 245 5.98 27.37 0.61
C PRO A 245 6.81 28.47 1.26
N LYS A 246 7.36 29.41 0.47
CA LYS A 246 8.22 30.50 0.96
C LYS A 246 7.44 31.73 1.44
N LEU A 247 6.13 31.81 1.13
CA LEU A 247 5.31 32.96 1.53
C LEU A 247 5.05 33.04 3.04
N PHE A 248 5.11 31.90 3.73
CA PHE A 248 4.85 31.82 5.16
C PHE A 248 6.03 31.19 5.90
N ALA A 249 6.27 31.66 7.11
CA ALA A 249 7.29 31.06 7.98
C ALA A 249 6.92 29.60 8.30
N GLU A 250 7.92 28.72 8.34
CA GLU A 250 7.73 27.37 8.80
C GLU A 250 7.33 27.36 10.28
N LEU A 251 6.40 26.46 10.61
CA LEU A 251 5.99 26.25 11.99
C LEU A 251 7.11 25.56 12.77
N PRO A 252 7.31 25.91 14.04
CA PRO A 252 8.30 25.25 14.89
C PRO A 252 7.97 23.76 15.05
N THR A 253 9.02 22.94 15.12
CA THR A 253 8.90 21.50 15.33
C THR A 253 8.71 21.15 16.80
N ALA A 254 7.95 20.09 17.08
CA ALA A 254 7.73 19.61 18.45
C ALA A 254 9.03 19.07 19.07
N LEU A 255 9.83 18.34 18.29
CA LEU A 255 11.16 17.89 18.71
C LEU A 255 12.22 18.88 18.22
N GLN A 256 13.13 19.24 19.13
CA GLN A 256 14.27 20.09 18.78
C GLN A 256 15.39 19.22 18.19
N PRO A 257 15.94 19.58 17.02
CA PRO A 257 17.11 18.90 16.51
C PRO A 257 18.28 18.96 17.51
N ALA A 258 19.09 17.92 17.62
CA ALA A 258 20.26 17.92 18.47
C ALA A 258 21.14 19.13 18.16
N PRO A 259 21.79 19.76 19.19
CA PRO A 259 22.63 20.93 18.97
C PRO A 259 23.74 20.63 17.97
N ALA A 260 23.95 21.56 17.03
CA ALA A 260 25.05 21.44 16.07
C ALA A 260 26.39 21.54 16.80
N LYS A 261 27.38 20.74 16.37
CA LYS A 261 28.75 20.84 16.88
C LYS A 261 29.31 22.23 16.54
N PRO A 262 30.11 22.85 17.43
CA PRO A 262 30.77 24.12 17.13
C PRO A 262 31.54 24.04 15.80
N GLY A 263 31.29 25.00 14.89
CA GLY A 263 31.93 25.03 13.56
C GLY A 263 31.25 24.19 12.46
N ALA A 264 30.18 23.48 12.76
CA ALA A 264 29.41 22.76 11.72
C ALA A 264 28.61 23.74 10.83
N PRO A 265 28.47 23.46 9.51
CA PRO A 265 27.63 24.26 8.62
C PRO A 265 26.16 24.27 9.11
N ARG A 266 25.42 25.33 8.75
CA ARG A 266 23.99 25.41 9.05
C ARG A 266 23.30 24.14 8.53
N ARG A 267 22.49 23.53 9.38
CA ARG A 267 21.72 22.35 9.01
C ARG A 267 20.71 22.72 7.93
N ALA A 268 20.57 21.85 6.93
CA ALA A 268 19.52 21.98 5.91
C ALA A 268 18.12 21.90 6.57
N PRO A 269 17.09 22.48 5.95
CA PRO A 269 15.71 22.29 6.36
C PRO A 269 15.37 20.80 6.47
N LEU A 270 14.51 20.44 7.42
CA LEU A 270 14.03 19.07 7.56
C LEU A 270 13.03 18.76 6.45
N GLU A 271 13.19 17.62 5.79
CA GLU A 271 12.32 17.14 4.72
C GLU A 271 11.90 15.69 4.94
N GLY A 272 10.81 15.29 4.29
CA GLY A 272 10.33 13.92 4.27
C GLY A 272 10.15 13.30 5.66
N LEU A 273 10.80 12.16 5.90
CA LEU A 273 10.70 11.41 7.17
C LEU A 273 11.28 12.17 8.36
N ASP A 274 12.35 12.94 8.18
CA ASP A 274 12.96 13.73 9.26
C ASP A 274 12.00 14.85 9.73
N LYS A 275 11.30 15.49 8.80
CA LYS A 275 10.26 16.48 9.11
C LYS A 275 9.06 15.83 9.80
N ALA A 276 8.66 14.64 9.35
CA ALA A 276 7.59 13.87 9.99
C ALA A 276 7.98 13.48 11.43
N GLN A 277 9.21 13.03 11.64
CA GLN A 277 9.72 12.69 12.98
C GLN A 277 9.80 13.89 13.92
N ALA A 278 10.17 15.06 13.41
CA ALA A 278 10.28 16.28 14.19
C ALA A 278 8.94 16.74 14.79
N GLY A 279 7.84 16.35 14.16
CA GLY A 279 6.49 16.60 14.68
C GLY A 279 6.05 18.06 14.62
N LEU A 280 4.83 18.31 15.07
CA LEU A 280 4.20 19.64 15.12
C LEU A 280 3.33 19.72 16.37
N THR A 281 3.35 20.85 17.09
CA THR A 281 2.46 21.05 18.23
C THR A 281 1.13 21.66 17.79
N ALA A 282 0.04 21.31 18.47
CA ALA A 282 -1.28 21.87 18.18
C ALA A 282 -1.32 23.39 18.40
N VAL A 283 -0.66 23.89 19.48
CA VAL A 283 -0.61 25.31 19.80
C VAL A 283 0.09 26.11 18.70
N ASP A 284 1.27 25.67 18.26
CA ASP A 284 2.01 26.35 17.19
C ASP A 284 1.26 26.30 15.87
N PHE A 285 0.60 25.17 15.61
CA PHE A 285 -0.20 24.99 14.43
C PHE A 285 -1.40 25.94 14.39
N VAL A 286 -2.16 26.04 15.49
CA VAL A 286 -3.35 26.91 15.57
C VAL A 286 -2.97 28.39 15.55
N SER A 287 -1.95 28.79 16.34
CA SER A 287 -1.49 30.18 16.47
C SER A 287 -0.65 30.69 15.29
N GLY A 288 -0.28 29.80 14.34
CA GLY A 288 0.61 30.17 13.23
C GLY A 288 2.05 30.46 13.69
N GLY A 289 2.49 29.90 14.83
CA GLY A 289 3.84 30.04 15.35
C GLY A 289 4.13 31.38 16.05
N THR A 290 3.14 32.26 16.18
CA THR A 290 3.33 33.63 16.75
C THR A 290 3.55 33.64 18.25
N THR A 291 3.03 32.63 18.98
CA THR A 291 3.11 32.60 20.47
C THR A 291 4.50 32.22 20.98
N ASP A 292 5.31 31.52 20.23
CA ASP A 292 6.60 31.04 20.72
C ASP A 292 7.72 32.08 20.57
N ASN A 293 7.63 32.99 19.59
CA ASN A 293 8.61 34.07 19.43
C ASN A 293 8.58 35.07 20.56
N THR A 294 7.41 35.40 21.10
CA THR A 294 7.27 36.28 22.28
C THR A 294 7.67 35.55 23.56
N ARG A 295 7.34 34.28 23.72
CA ARG A 295 7.78 33.48 24.87
C ARG A 295 9.30 33.22 24.86
N ARG A 296 9.88 32.88 23.68
CA ARG A 296 11.34 32.73 23.52
C ARG A 296 12.09 34.05 23.76
N ALA A 297 11.60 35.15 23.20
CA ALA A 297 12.19 36.45 23.44
C ALA A 297 12.19 36.80 24.93
N ASN A 298 11.10 36.54 25.64
CA ASN A 298 10.98 36.76 27.06
C ASN A 298 11.80 35.77 27.91
N ALA A 299 11.96 34.50 27.47
CA ALA A 299 12.81 33.51 28.16
C ALA A 299 14.30 33.81 27.97
N VAL A 300 14.70 34.25 26.79
CA VAL A 300 16.09 34.68 26.50
C VAL A 300 16.40 35.96 27.23
N ALA A 301 15.44 36.89 27.34
CA ALA A 301 15.60 38.14 28.13
C ALA A 301 15.72 37.86 29.64
N ARG A 302 15.05 36.81 30.16
CA ARG A 302 15.15 36.40 31.57
C ARG A 302 16.42 35.59 31.88
N ASN A 303 16.99 34.87 30.91
CA ASN A 303 18.19 34.07 31.08
C ASN A 303 19.45 34.73 30.52
N ALA A 304 19.37 35.94 30.01
CA ALA A 304 20.55 36.71 29.69
C ALA A 304 21.33 36.91 31.00
N PRO A 305 22.59 36.44 31.17
CA PRO A 305 23.38 36.77 32.32
C PRO A 305 23.48 38.27 32.38
N ALA A 306 23.13 38.84 33.53
CA ALA A 306 23.30 40.26 33.79
C ALA A 306 24.77 40.57 33.52
N GLY A 307 25.07 40.96 32.28
CA GLY A 307 26.41 41.39 31.89
C GLY A 307 26.75 42.59 32.75
N ASN A 308 27.87 42.50 33.45
CA ASN A 308 28.46 43.59 34.21
C ASN A 308 28.38 44.89 33.42
N ALA A 309 27.37 45.67 33.69
CA ALA A 309 27.34 47.07 33.28
C ALA A 309 28.43 47.77 34.09
N ILE A 310 29.57 48.06 33.44
CA ILE A 310 30.59 48.93 33.98
C ILE A 310 29.90 50.26 34.27
N SER A 311 29.67 50.53 35.56
CA SER A 311 29.15 51.76 36.08
C SER A 311 30.15 52.89 35.73
N ARG A 312 29.81 53.73 34.78
CA ARG A 312 30.39 55.03 34.68
C ARG A 312 29.72 55.91 35.73
N SER A 313 30.48 56.18 36.78
CA SER A 313 30.14 57.13 37.82
C SER A 313 29.87 58.54 37.24
N GLY A 314 28.61 58.93 37.24
CA GLY A 314 28.18 60.34 37.15
C GLY A 314 27.69 60.77 38.59
N PRO A 315 27.75 62.06 38.93
CA PRO A 315 27.60 62.52 40.28
C PRO A 315 26.16 62.33 40.81
N PRO A 316 25.98 62.20 42.16
CA PRO A 316 24.69 61.91 42.77
C PRO A 316 23.80 63.13 42.83
N THR A 317 22.68 63.11 42.13
CA THR A 317 21.59 64.07 42.43
C THR A 317 20.44 63.33 43.12
N ALA A 318 20.30 63.63 44.33
CA ALA A 318 19.13 63.76 45.27
C ALA A 318 17.91 62.85 45.08
N ARG A 319 17.69 62.05 46.14
CA ARG A 319 16.42 61.78 46.81
C ARG A 319 15.24 61.29 45.90
N GLY A 320 15.08 60.05 45.82
CA GLY A 320 13.81 59.42 45.53
C GLY A 320 13.16 58.92 46.81
N GLY A 321 12.11 59.57 47.25
CA GLY A 321 11.21 59.04 48.25
C GLY A 321 10.44 57.86 47.74
N ASN A 322 10.18 56.90 48.58
CA ASN A 322 9.34 55.77 48.26
C ASN A 322 7.90 56.23 47.99
N GLU A 323 7.36 55.94 46.82
CA GLU A 323 6.01 56.25 46.41
C GLU A 323 5.14 55.04 46.66
N VAL A 324 4.11 55.14 47.47
CA VAL A 324 3.17 54.03 47.73
C VAL A 324 1.79 54.45 47.27
N GLU A 325 1.24 53.70 46.39
CA GLU A 325 -0.12 53.86 45.87
C GLU A 325 -1.08 53.05 46.75
N VAL A 326 -2.00 53.78 47.43
CA VAL A 326 -3.04 53.16 48.27
C VAL A 326 -4.37 53.23 47.50
N ILE A 327 -4.90 52.08 47.12
CA ILE A 327 -6.21 51.98 46.47
C ILE A 327 -7.28 51.70 47.53
N ARG A 328 -8.21 52.65 47.70
CA ARG A 328 -9.41 52.48 48.52
C ARG A 328 -10.66 52.70 47.66
N GLY A 329 -11.28 51.57 47.27
CA GLY A 329 -12.47 51.63 46.44
C GLY A 329 -12.14 52.16 45.04
N GLU A 330 -12.91 53.08 44.49
CA GLU A 330 -12.72 53.69 43.18
C GLU A 330 -11.73 54.86 43.11
N ARG A 331 -11.00 55.18 44.20
CA ARG A 331 -10.03 56.29 44.24
C ARG A 331 -8.65 55.79 44.61
N SER A 332 -7.67 56.16 43.80
CA SER A 332 -6.25 55.95 44.05
C SER A 332 -5.65 57.30 44.53
N GLU A 333 -4.93 57.29 45.68
CA GLU A 333 -4.13 58.42 46.16
C GLU A 333 -2.68 57.95 46.28
N THR A 334 -1.78 58.76 45.70
CA THR A 334 -0.34 58.52 45.76
C THR A 334 0.26 59.36 46.87
N MET A 335 0.80 58.72 47.91
CA MET A 335 1.55 59.42 48.97
C MET A 335 3.04 59.17 48.81
N ARG A 336 3.82 60.25 48.94
CA ARG A 336 5.28 60.21 49.02
C ARG A 336 5.73 60.35 50.44
N TYR A 337 6.60 59.42 50.86
CA TYR A 337 7.29 59.47 52.12
C TYR A 337 8.78 59.75 51.90
#